data_df5e79800f243b811f28cfd2fbbc34ca
#
_entry.id   df5e79800f243b811f28cfd2fbbc34ca
#
_cell.length_a   1.000
_cell.length_b   1.000
_cell.length_c   1.000
_cell.angle_alpha   90.00
_cell.angle_beta   90.00
_cell.angle_gamma   90.00
#
_symmetry.space_group_name_H-M   'P 1'
#
loop_
_entity.id
_entity.type
_entity.pdbx_description
1 polymer ?
#
loop_
_entity_poly.entity_id
_entity_poly.type
_entity_poly.pdbx_seq_one_letter_code
_entity_poly.pdbx_strand_id
1 'polypeptide(L)'
;MTEPTRQRWLILAHAFNMDGRAASQTITDKLPHLRRAGIEVVVLSGVSGTRDRVVEHHQLWPAGPAGLRFELRHVLRRRFENRVVYRILMTLASLVLLPGLILEKLLRPVESSWSWWLSAYVKGRALARQQPFDLIYSTGGAFAAHLAGRALKKATGTPWLAEVHDPLITPGNTPHTAQQKMQARVEGLICREADVAIWFTEQALASARARHPGLGERGKMLLPGIDPPFETLPPYQPGSKFIVGHFGSLSATRNLVPFIEALEALQLRRPDLVAATELHVTGGPLDAVSAAKIEQSPVRTCVRHLGRIEADPATGQSGREQILQRMRGVDVLLLLHGEEPICEEYIPSKLYEYLWMQRPILATVHRNPQMAAMLRGEGHVAVQTGGSGQDAGTASRELALALEQMYERWRSPGLPDSGHSSPYTTQAAVGCLLDWATPLVRRPA
;
A
#
# COMPACT_ATOMS: atom_id res chain seq x y z
N MET A 1 -29.41 26.46 -19.08
CA MET A 1 -28.65 25.53 -18.23
C MET A 1 -27.22 25.57 -18.77
N THR A 2 -26.32 26.26 -18.07
CA THR A 2 -24.88 26.25 -18.37
C THR A 2 -24.37 24.82 -18.15
N GLU A 3 -23.76 24.21 -19.16
CA GLU A 3 -23.03 22.95 -18.97
C GLU A 3 -22.10 23.09 -17.75
N PRO A 4 -22.06 22.10 -16.85
CA PRO A 4 -21.12 22.16 -15.74
C PRO A 4 -19.71 22.24 -16.32
N THR A 5 -19.01 23.32 -16.04
CA THR A 5 -17.63 23.53 -16.46
C THR A 5 -16.81 22.33 -15.99
N ARG A 6 -16.27 21.57 -16.93
CA ARG A 6 -15.50 20.35 -16.69
C ARG A 6 -14.22 20.74 -15.94
N GLN A 7 -14.08 20.29 -14.70
CA GLN A 7 -12.88 20.56 -13.90
C GLN A 7 -11.68 19.81 -14.48
N ARG A 8 -10.51 20.43 -14.45
CA ARG A 8 -9.25 19.84 -14.92
C ARG A 8 -8.25 19.72 -13.76
N TRP A 9 -7.89 18.47 -13.41
CA TRP A 9 -7.00 18.17 -12.29
C TRP A 9 -5.64 17.70 -12.77
N LEU A 10 -4.57 18.23 -12.13
CA LEU A 10 -3.20 17.77 -12.31
C LEU A 10 -2.85 16.78 -11.19
N ILE A 11 -2.65 15.52 -11.54
CA ILE A 11 -2.24 14.47 -10.61
C ILE A 11 -0.73 14.28 -10.69
N LEU A 12 -0.07 14.37 -9.53
CA LEU A 12 1.36 14.16 -9.35
C LEU A 12 1.56 12.84 -8.60
N ALA A 13 1.95 11.79 -9.30
CA ALA A 13 2.14 10.44 -8.75
C ALA A 13 3.43 9.83 -9.33
N HIS A 14 4.54 9.91 -8.58
CA HIS A 14 5.82 9.37 -9.07
C HIS A 14 5.71 7.89 -9.45
N ALA A 15 5.12 7.05 -8.58
CA ALA A 15 4.77 5.67 -8.88
C ALA A 15 3.34 5.62 -9.43
N PHE A 16 3.19 5.35 -10.73
CA PHE A 16 1.91 5.25 -11.43
C PHE A 16 1.97 4.14 -12.47
N ASN A 17 0.90 3.33 -12.58
CA ASN A 17 0.82 2.16 -13.47
C ASN A 17 2.03 1.20 -13.30
N MET A 18 2.42 0.94 -12.05
CA MET A 18 3.45 -0.01 -11.67
C MET A 18 2.84 -1.24 -11.02
N ASP A 19 2.98 -2.39 -11.66
CA ASP A 19 2.50 -3.66 -11.12
C ASP A 19 3.09 -4.00 -9.76
N GLY A 20 2.25 -4.52 -8.86
CA GLY A 20 2.64 -5.00 -7.54
C GLY A 20 3.03 -3.89 -6.56
N ARG A 21 2.68 -2.63 -6.85
CA ARG A 21 2.89 -1.50 -5.96
C ARG A 21 1.58 -0.90 -5.48
N ALA A 22 1.27 -1.05 -4.20
CA ALA A 22 0.04 -0.53 -3.59
C ALA A 22 -0.14 0.98 -3.81
N ALA A 23 0.92 1.77 -3.65
CA ALA A 23 0.86 3.21 -3.86
C ALA A 23 0.50 3.61 -5.31
N SER A 24 0.93 2.81 -6.30
CA SER A 24 0.54 2.99 -7.70
C SER A 24 -0.91 2.58 -7.92
N GLN A 25 -1.33 1.46 -7.35
CA GLN A 25 -2.68 0.93 -7.46
C GLN A 25 -3.72 1.92 -6.92
N THR A 26 -3.47 2.48 -5.74
CA THR A 26 -4.36 3.44 -5.08
C THR A 26 -4.75 4.61 -5.98
N ILE A 27 -3.84 5.13 -6.79
CA ILE A 27 -4.17 6.23 -7.70
C ILE A 27 -4.78 5.73 -9.02
N THR A 28 -4.27 4.63 -9.56
CA THR A 28 -4.80 4.04 -10.79
C THR A 28 -6.28 3.68 -10.63
N ASP A 29 -6.66 3.09 -9.51
CA ASP A 29 -8.04 2.70 -9.21
C ASP A 29 -8.99 3.90 -9.06
N LYS A 30 -8.49 5.08 -8.66
CA LYS A 30 -9.30 6.31 -8.56
C LYS A 30 -9.64 6.94 -9.92
N LEU A 31 -8.83 6.74 -10.95
CA LEU A 31 -9.02 7.42 -12.24
C LEU A 31 -10.39 7.17 -12.89
N PRO A 32 -10.92 5.92 -12.96
CA PRO A 32 -12.23 5.68 -13.52
C PRO A 32 -13.34 6.46 -12.80
N HIS A 33 -13.25 6.57 -11.47
CA HIS A 33 -14.24 7.28 -10.66
C HIS A 33 -14.15 8.79 -10.85
N LEU A 34 -12.95 9.37 -10.85
CA LEU A 34 -12.74 10.80 -11.15
C LEU A 34 -13.30 11.18 -12.52
N ARG A 35 -13.02 10.35 -13.55
CA ARG A 35 -13.54 10.57 -14.90
C ARG A 35 -15.07 10.47 -14.99
N ARG A 36 -15.67 9.48 -14.30
CA ARG A 36 -17.15 9.38 -14.19
C ARG A 36 -17.77 10.59 -13.51
N ALA A 37 -17.04 11.22 -12.59
CA ALA A 37 -17.44 12.47 -11.96
C ALA A 37 -17.24 13.72 -12.86
N GLY A 38 -16.83 13.54 -14.13
CA GLY A 38 -16.62 14.63 -15.07
C GLY A 38 -15.27 15.36 -14.94
N ILE A 39 -14.33 14.81 -14.18
CA ILE A 39 -12.99 15.41 -14.03
C ILE A 39 -12.11 15.04 -15.24
N GLU A 40 -11.54 16.05 -15.88
CA GLU A 40 -10.46 15.86 -16.83
C GLU A 40 -9.15 15.70 -16.07
N VAL A 41 -8.52 14.54 -16.24
CA VAL A 41 -7.32 14.15 -15.47
C VAL A 41 -6.09 14.23 -16.35
N VAL A 42 -5.08 14.95 -15.87
CA VAL A 42 -3.71 14.96 -16.41
C VAL A 42 -2.76 14.37 -15.36
N VAL A 43 -2.01 13.34 -15.73
CA VAL A 43 -1.08 12.65 -14.80
C VAL A 43 0.37 12.95 -15.17
N LEU A 44 1.17 13.34 -14.17
CA LEU A 44 2.64 13.33 -14.27
C LEU A 44 3.18 12.19 -13.41
N SER A 45 4.02 11.32 -13.99
CA SER A 45 4.65 10.22 -13.28
C SER A 45 6.13 10.05 -13.61
N GLY A 46 6.82 9.16 -12.88
CA GLY A 46 8.11 8.60 -13.30
C GLY A 46 7.94 7.69 -14.51
N VAL A 47 9.05 7.29 -15.14
CA VAL A 47 9.05 6.40 -16.33
C VAL A 47 9.03 4.92 -15.94
N SER A 48 9.10 4.61 -14.66
CA SER A 48 9.10 3.23 -14.14
C SER A 48 7.79 2.45 -14.36
N GLY A 49 6.65 3.13 -14.45
CA GLY A 49 5.36 2.53 -14.79
C GLY A 49 5.08 2.45 -16.29
N THR A 50 3.95 1.86 -16.68
CA THR A 50 3.48 1.85 -18.06
C THR A 50 2.73 3.13 -18.39
N ARG A 51 2.78 3.55 -19.67
CA ARG A 51 2.04 4.73 -20.11
C ARG A 51 0.55 4.43 -20.13
N ASP A 52 -0.24 5.30 -19.49
CA ASP A 52 -1.69 5.27 -19.62
C ASP A 52 -2.12 5.81 -20.99
N ARG A 53 -3.17 5.21 -21.56
CA ARG A 53 -3.72 5.60 -22.88
C ARG A 53 -5.10 6.20 -22.77
N VAL A 54 -5.67 6.20 -21.57
CA VAL A 54 -7.06 6.61 -21.32
C VAL A 54 -7.13 8.05 -20.80
N VAL A 55 -6.08 8.48 -20.09
CA VAL A 55 -5.92 9.86 -19.60
C VAL A 55 -4.70 10.52 -20.23
N GLU A 56 -4.65 11.85 -20.22
CA GLU A 56 -3.46 12.60 -20.60
C GLU A 56 -2.34 12.27 -19.59
N HIS A 57 -1.30 11.54 -20.03
CA HIS A 57 -0.25 11.04 -19.17
C HIS A 57 1.14 11.38 -19.71
N HIS A 58 1.94 12.05 -18.86
CA HIS A 58 3.33 12.41 -19.14
C HIS A 58 4.27 11.70 -18.18
N GLN A 59 5.13 10.87 -18.73
CA GLN A 59 6.21 10.21 -17.99
C GLN A 59 7.47 11.08 -18.02
N LEU A 60 8.05 11.33 -16.85
CA LEU A 60 9.14 12.28 -16.67
C LEU A 60 10.37 11.61 -16.03
N TRP A 61 11.53 11.83 -16.63
CA TRP A 61 12.79 11.43 -16.03
C TRP A 61 13.13 12.38 -14.86
N PRO A 62 13.66 11.84 -13.74
CA PRO A 62 14.22 12.67 -12.67
C PRO A 62 15.42 13.49 -13.14
N ALA A 63 15.65 14.65 -12.53
CA ALA A 63 16.78 15.51 -12.89
C ALA A 63 18.13 15.03 -12.30
N GLY A 64 18.11 14.29 -11.19
CA GLY A 64 19.32 13.85 -10.49
C GLY A 64 19.78 12.43 -10.86
N PRO A 65 21.08 12.14 -10.73
CA PRO A 65 21.69 10.87 -11.11
C PRO A 65 21.11 9.65 -10.36
N ALA A 66 20.80 9.76 -9.08
CA ALA A 66 20.21 8.66 -8.31
C ALA A 66 18.81 8.30 -8.82
N GLY A 67 18.00 9.30 -9.15
CA GLY A 67 16.70 9.13 -9.77
C GLY A 67 16.82 8.51 -11.16
N LEU A 68 17.71 9.00 -12.00
CA LEU A 68 17.98 8.45 -13.33
C LEU A 68 18.36 6.96 -13.24
N ARG A 69 19.27 6.59 -12.34
CA ARG A 69 19.66 5.19 -12.13
C ARG A 69 18.47 4.34 -11.66
N PHE A 70 17.63 4.88 -10.77
CA PHE A 70 16.44 4.18 -10.30
C PHE A 70 15.46 3.89 -11.45
N GLU A 71 15.14 4.88 -12.25
CA GLU A 71 14.23 4.76 -13.39
C GLU A 71 14.79 3.85 -14.49
N LEU A 72 16.08 4.01 -14.84
CA LEU A 72 16.77 3.16 -15.82
C LEU A 72 16.66 1.67 -15.44
N ARG A 73 16.77 1.32 -14.18
CA ARG A 73 16.62 -0.06 -13.71
C ARG A 73 15.28 -0.67 -14.16
N HIS A 74 14.19 0.08 -14.03
CA HIS A 74 12.86 -0.37 -14.41
C HIS A 74 12.68 -0.42 -15.93
N VAL A 75 13.16 0.60 -16.64
CA VAL A 75 13.08 0.67 -18.11
C VAL A 75 13.88 -0.47 -18.75
N LEU A 76 15.13 -0.68 -18.32
CA LEU A 76 15.99 -1.74 -18.86
C LEU A 76 15.43 -3.14 -18.52
N ARG A 77 14.89 -3.32 -17.32
CA ARG A 77 14.28 -4.60 -16.93
C ARG A 77 13.06 -4.97 -17.80
N ARG A 78 12.27 -3.98 -18.21
CA ARG A 78 11.14 -4.20 -19.13
C ARG A 78 11.60 -4.43 -20.58
N ARG A 79 12.72 -3.81 -20.98
CA ARG A 79 13.21 -3.88 -22.37
C ARG A 79 14.03 -5.13 -22.65
N PHE A 80 14.73 -5.66 -21.66
CA PHE A 80 15.66 -6.76 -21.81
C PHE A 80 15.32 -7.90 -20.84
N GLU A 81 14.82 -9.00 -21.37
CA GLU A 81 14.53 -10.22 -20.61
C GLU A 81 15.81 -10.94 -20.18
N ASN A 82 16.87 -10.85 -21.02
CA ASN A 82 18.15 -11.46 -20.73
C ASN A 82 18.84 -10.79 -19.54
N ARG A 83 18.98 -11.54 -18.45
CA ARG A 83 19.57 -11.07 -17.19
C ARG A 83 21.01 -10.58 -17.32
N VAL A 84 21.80 -11.19 -18.24
CA VAL A 84 23.20 -10.82 -18.47
C VAL A 84 23.26 -9.45 -19.13
N VAL A 85 22.51 -9.27 -20.22
CA VAL A 85 22.43 -7.99 -20.95
C VAL A 85 21.96 -6.87 -19.99
N TYR A 86 20.89 -7.15 -19.22
CA TYR A 86 20.41 -6.20 -18.22
C TYR A 86 21.51 -5.81 -17.22
N ARG A 87 22.27 -6.79 -16.67
CA ARG A 87 23.34 -6.52 -15.70
C ARG A 87 24.46 -5.68 -16.32
N ILE A 88 24.89 -6.00 -17.54
CA ILE A 88 25.94 -5.25 -18.26
C ILE A 88 25.49 -3.80 -18.43
N LEU A 89 24.28 -3.57 -18.97
CA LEU A 89 23.76 -2.22 -19.23
C LEU A 89 23.61 -1.43 -17.93
N MET A 90 23.10 -2.05 -16.84
CA MET A 90 23.00 -1.40 -15.54
C MET A 90 24.34 -1.08 -14.90
N THR A 91 25.35 -1.92 -15.11
CA THR A 91 26.71 -1.65 -14.63
C THR A 91 27.31 -0.48 -15.38
N LEU A 92 27.24 -0.47 -16.72
CA LEU A 92 27.71 0.65 -17.54
C LEU A 92 27.02 1.96 -17.19
N ALA A 93 25.68 1.95 -17.09
CA ALA A 93 24.92 3.13 -16.67
C ALA A 93 25.33 3.60 -15.27
N SER A 94 25.55 2.67 -14.33
CA SER A 94 26.00 3.01 -12.97
C SER A 94 27.41 3.61 -12.96
N LEU A 95 28.32 3.13 -13.78
CA LEU A 95 29.70 3.70 -13.95
C LEU A 95 29.66 5.11 -14.51
N VAL A 96 28.87 5.33 -15.58
CA VAL A 96 28.68 6.67 -16.16
C VAL A 96 28.08 7.66 -15.16
N LEU A 97 27.10 7.23 -14.38
CA LEU A 97 26.46 8.08 -13.39
C LEU A 97 27.24 8.21 -12.07
N LEU A 98 28.30 7.41 -11.86
CA LEU A 98 29.00 7.29 -10.58
C LEU A 98 29.49 8.62 -10.00
N PRO A 99 30.14 9.53 -10.76
CA PRO A 99 30.59 10.81 -10.21
C PRO A 99 29.42 11.65 -9.69
N GLY A 100 28.32 11.69 -10.45
CA GLY A 100 27.09 12.38 -10.05
C GLY A 100 26.41 11.73 -8.86
N LEU A 101 26.40 10.40 -8.77
CA LEU A 101 25.85 9.66 -7.62
C LEU A 101 26.62 9.97 -6.33
N ILE A 102 27.96 10.03 -6.41
CA ILE A 102 28.80 10.39 -5.25
C ILE A 102 28.50 11.81 -4.81
N LEU A 103 28.49 12.76 -5.75
CA LEU A 103 28.21 14.16 -5.46
C LEU A 103 26.81 14.33 -4.87
N GLU A 104 25.80 13.70 -5.46
CA GLU A 104 24.41 13.77 -4.96
C GLU A 104 24.31 13.18 -3.54
N LYS A 105 24.95 12.03 -3.28
CA LYS A 105 24.97 11.42 -1.96
C LYS A 105 25.66 12.28 -0.90
N LEU A 106 26.70 12.99 -1.26
CA LEU A 106 27.41 13.91 -0.37
C LEU A 106 26.59 15.17 -0.07
N LEU A 107 25.91 15.72 -1.08
CA LEU A 107 25.16 16.97 -0.95
C LEU A 107 23.73 16.72 -0.42
N ARG A 108 23.10 15.63 -0.81
CA ARG A 108 21.70 15.30 -0.48
C ARG A 108 21.50 13.78 -0.34
N PRO A 109 21.87 13.19 0.81
CA PRO A 109 21.71 11.76 1.07
C PRO A 109 20.25 11.41 1.41
N VAL A 110 19.34 11.62 0.46
CA VAL A 110 17.90 11.35 0.57
C VAL A 110 17.45 10.32 -0.46
N GLU A 111 16.17 9.99 -0.50
CA GLU A 111 15.64 8.99 -1.44
C GLU A 111 15.98 9.32 -2.91
N SER A 112 16.18 8.28 -3.72
CA SER A 112 16.61 8.43 -5.12
C SER A 112 15.62 9.19 -5.99
N SER A 113 14.34 9.16 -5.67
CA SER A 113 13.28 9.84 -6.43
C SER A 113 13.16 11.35 -6.17
N TRP A 114 13.91 11.90 -5.20
CA TRP A 114 13.73 13.28 -4.74
C TRP A 114 13.77 14.31 -5.87
N SER A 115 14.68 14.17 -6.83
CA SER A 115 14.90 15.13 -7.92
C SER A 115 13.80 15.15 -8.99
N TRP A 116 12.89 14.18 -8.95
CA TRP A 116 11.74 14.12 -9.87
C TRP A 116 10.82 15.35 -9.75
N TRP A 117 10.73 15.94 -8.54
CA TRP A 117 9.90 17.13 -8.35
C TRP A 117 10.24 18.28 -9.28
N LEU A 118 11.52 18.46 -9.67
CA LEU A 118 11.95 19.49 -10.61
C LEU A 118 11.35 19.29 -12.00
N SER A 119 11.45 18.08 -12.53
CA SER A 119 10.88 17.72 -13.83
C SER A 119 9.34 17.86 -13.83
N ALA A 120 8.70 17.40 -12.74
CA ALA A 120 7.26 17.54 -12.56
C ALA A 120 6.82 19.00 -12.46
N TYR A 121 7.57 19.84 -11.74
CA TYR A 121 7.32 21.29 -11.65
C TYR A 121 7.42 21.98 -13.02
N VAL A 122 8.51 21.73 -13.77
CA VAL A 122 8.73 22.35 -15.08
C VAL A 122 7.63 21.96 -16.06
N LYS A 123 7.31 20.66 -16.14
CA LYS A 123 6.27 20.17 -17.04
C LYS A 123 4.89 20.64 -16.61
N GLY A 124 4.55 20.54 -15.32
CA GLY A 124 3.26 20.99 -14.79
C GLY A 124 3.03 22.47 -14.99
N ARG A 125 4.05 23.30 -14.79
CA ARG A 125 3.99 24.74 -15.07
C ARG A 125 3.79 25.05 -16.56
N ALA A 126 4.45 24.30 -17.44
CA ALA A 126 4.27 24.46 -18.90
C ALA A 126 2.84 24.11 -19.33
N LEU A 127 2.28 23.02 -18.78
CA LEU A 127 0.89 22.62 -19.04
C LEU A 127 -0.12 23.64 -18.49
N ALA A 128 0.09 24.16 -17.28
CA ALA A 128 -0.76 25.17 -16.65
C ALA A 128 -0.80 26.50 -17.44
N ARG A 129 0.28 26.83 -18.17
CA ARG A 129 0.32 28.00 -19.05
C ARG A 129 -0.49 27.81 -20.35
N GLN A 130 -0.60 26.57 -20.83
CA GLN A 130 -1.41 26.25 -22.01
C GLN A 130 -2.89 26.22 -21.65
N GLN A 131 -3.21 25.53 -20.54
CA GLN A 131 -4.56 25.45 -20.01
C GLN A 131 -4.48 25.31 -18.48
N PRO A 132 -5.08 26.23 -17.71
CA PRO A 132 -5.05 26.20 -16.24
C PRO A 132 -5.64 24.92 -15.67
N PHE A 133 -5.16 24.52 -14.50
CA PHE A 133 -5.74 23.45 -13.69
C PHE A 133 -6.59 24.06 -12.57
N ASP A 134 -7.70 23.38 -12.26
CA ASP A 134 -8.57 23.76 -11.16
C ASP A 134 -8.06 23.20 -9.82
N LEU A 135 -7.34 22.05 -9.86
CA LEU A 135 -6.76 21.41 -8.68
C LEU A 135 -5.42 20.74 -9.01
N ILE A 136 -4.49 20.85 -8.09
CA ILE A 136 -3.26 20.04 -8.05
C ILE A 136 -3.47 18.96 -6.99
N TYR A 137 -3.32 17.69 -7.38
CA TYR A 137 -3.43 16.55 -6.48
C TYR A 137 -2.12 15.77 -6.48
N SER A 138 -1.37 15.84 -5.36
CA SER A 138 -0.14 15.06 -5.16
C SER A 138 -0.41 13.85 -4.27
N THR A 139 0.03 12.67 -4.68
CA THR A 139 -0.30 11.41 -4.01
C THR A 139 0.87 10.44 -4.02
N GLY A 140 0.95 9.60 -2.99
CA GLY A 140 1.93 8.53 -2.85
C GLY A 140 2.87 8.67 -1.65
N GLY A 141 3.78 7.70 -1.52
CA GLY A 141 4.82 7.70 -0.49
C GLY A 141 6.07 8.49 -0.86
N ALA A 142 6.26 8.84 -2.17
CA ALA A 142 7.41 9.61 -2.62
C ALA A 142 7.21 11.11 -2.35
N PHE A 143 7.99 11.69 -1.46
CA PHE A 143 7.85 13.10 -1.10
C PHE A 143 8.09 14.07 -2.29
N ALA A 144 8.73 13.62 -3.37
CA ALA A 144 8.95 14.40 -4.58
C ALA A 144 7.62 14.91 -5.21
N ALA A 145 6.55 14.10 -5.15
CA ALA A 145 5.23 14.50 -5.64
C ALA A 145 4.67 15.69 -4.84
N HIS A 146 4.82 15.68 -3.53
CA HIS A 146 4.35 16.74 -2.65
C HIS A 146 5.18 18.02 -2.81
N LEU A 147 6.50 17.90 -3.00
CA LEU A 147 7.36 19.04 -3.31
C LEU A 147 6.96 19.72 -4.63
N ALA A 148 6.65 18.92 -5.67
CA ALA A 148 6.16 19.43 -6.96
C ALA A 148 4.80 20.12 -6.80
N GLY A 149 3.86 19.50 -6.06
CA GLY A 149 2.54 20.07 -5.78
C GLY A 149 2.61 21.43 -5.11
N ARG A 150 3.43 21.53 -4.05
CA ARG A 150 3.72 22.79 -3.38
C ARG A 150 4.31 23.86 -4.31
N ALA A 151 5.31 23.48 -5.11
CA ALA A 151 5.97 24.41 -6.02
C ALA A 151 5.01 24.94 -7.09
N LEU A 152 4.16 24.06 -7.64
CA LEU A 152 3.14 24.43 -8.60
C LEU A 152 2.07 25.33 -7.99
N LYS A 153 1.54 24.99 -6.78
CA LYS A 153 0.62 25.88 -6.06
C LYS A 153 1.18 27.28 -5.96
N LYS A 154 2.44 27.44 -5.54
CA LYS A 154 3.09 28.75 -5.42
C LYS A 154 3.24 29.48 -6.75
N ALA A 155 3.46 28.75 -7.83
CA ALA A 155 3.70 29.34 -9.15
C ALA A 155 2.43 29.68 -9.93
N THR A 156 1.29 29.02 -9.61
CA THR A 156 0.04 29.14 -10.40
C THR A 156 -1.14 29.66 -9.58
N GLY A 157 -1.06 29.63 -8.23
CA GLY A 157 -2.20 29.93 -7.35
C GLY A 157 -3.23 28.80 -7.26
N THR A 158 -3.07 27.72 -8.03
CA THR A 158 -4.00 26.58 -8.06
C THR A 158 -4.06 25.89 -6.69
N PRO A 159 -5.25 25.56 -6.15
CA PRO A 159 -5.39 24.82 -4.90
C PRO A 159 -4.65 23.48 -4.95
N TRP A 160 -4.09 23.07 -3.80
CA TRP A 160 -3.29 21.87 -3.68
C TRP A 160 -3.85 20.92 -2.61
N LEU A 161 -4.19 19.71 -3.03
CA LEU A 161 -4.55 18.59 -2.21
C LEU A 161 -3.36 17.61 -2.15
N ALA A 162 -2.92 17.25 -0.94
CA ALA A 162 -1.82 16.34 -0.70
C ALA A 162 -2.31 15.07 -0.01
N GLU A 163 -2.13 13.90 -0.62
CA GLU A 163 -2.49 12.59 -0.06
C GLU A 163 -1.22 11.81 0.30
N VAL A 164 -1.00 11.62 1.60
CA VAL A 164 0.14 10.92 2.18
C VAL A 164 -0.26 9.48 2.47
N HIS A 165 0.32 8.51 1.76
CA HIS A 165 -0.03 7.09 1.91
C HIS A 165 0.54 6.49 3.18
N ASP A 166 1.85 6.68 3.39
CA ASP A 166 2.55 6.18 4.57
C ASP A 166 3.01 7.36 5.42
N PRO A 167 2.98 7.26 6.76
CA PRO A 167 3.50 8.30 7.64
C PRO A 167 4.94 8.65 7.26
N LEU A 168 5.23 9.95 7.10
CA LEU A 168 6.59 10.40 6.75
C LEU A 168 7.52 10.37 7.96
N ILE A 169 6.97 10.41 9.16
CA ILE A 169 7.71 10.34 10.42
C ILE A 169 7.22 9.14 11.21
N THR A 170 8.13 8.24 11.56
CA THR A 170 7.82 7.08 12.41
C THR A 170 7.45 7.54 13.82
N PRO A 171 6.36 7.03 14.44
CA PRO A 171 5.97 7.36 15.80
C PRO A 171 7.12 7.20 16.81
N GLY A 172 7.24 8.15 17.73
CA GLY A 172 8.26 8.15 18.77
C GLY A 172 9.69 8.39 18.29
N ASN A 173 9.93 8.58 16.99
CA ASN A 173 11.27 8.78 16.44
C ASN A 173 11.59 10.27 16.25
N THR A 174 12.75 10.69 16.76
CA THR A 174 13.32 12.00 16.47
C THR A 174 14.14 11.91 15.19
N PRO A 175 13.85 12.72 14.14
CA PRO A 175 14.58 12.69 12.89
C PRO A 175 16.06 13.02 13.05
N HIS A 176 16.96 12.05 12.84
CA HIS A 176 18.41 12.22 12.98
C HIS A 176 19.15 12.07 11.64
N THR A 177 18.69 11.22 10.73
CA THR A 177 19.30 11.09 9.40
C THR A 177 18.84 12.20 8.46
N ALA A 178 19.60 12.48 7.40
CA ALA A 178 19.22 13.45 6.37
C ALA A 178 17.89 13.10 5.70
N GLN A 179 17.63 11.80 5.47
CA GLN A 179 16.36 11.31 4.95
C GLN A 179 15.19 11.65 5.89
N GLN A 180 15.31 11.31 7.17
CA GLN A 180 14.26 11.58 8.17
C GLN A 180 14.03 13.08 8.37
N LYS A 181 15.09 13.89 8.39
CA LYS A 181 14.98 15.36 8.45
C LYS A 181 14.26 15.93 7.23
N MET A 182 14.52 15.37 6.04
CA MET A 182 13.81 15.77 4.82
C MET A 182 12.35 15.36 4.85
N GLN A 183 12.03 14.15 5.30
CA GLN A 183 10.65 13.68 5.48
C GLN A 183 9.88 14.55 6.46
N ALA A 184 10.47 14.88 7.62
CA ALA A 184 9.88 15.79 8.60
C ALA A 184 9.66 17.21 8.03
N ARG A 185 10.62 17.70 7.23
CA ARG A 185 10.47 18.98 6.53
C ARG A 185 9.32 18.96 5.54
N VAL A 186 9.18 17.89 4.76
CA VAL A 186 8.09 17.74 3.77
C VAL A 186 6.74 17.63 4.47
N GLU A 187 6.62 16.86 5.56
CA GLU A 187 5.39 16.81 6.36
C GLU A 187 5.02 18.21 6.86
N GLY A 188 5.98 18.94 7.41
CA GLY A 188 5.75 20.33 7.85
C GLY A 188 5.33 21.26 6.71
N LEU A 189 5.84 21.07 5.48
CA LEU A 189 5.40 21.85 4.31
C LEU A 189 3.98 21.49 3.90
N ILE A 190 3.62 20.22 3.87
CA ILE A 190 2.25 19.75 3.60
C ILE A 190 1.29 20.34 4.62
N CYS A 191 1.57 20.17 5.91
CA CYS A 191 0.71 20.65 7.00
C CYS A 191 0.50 22.17 7.00
N ARG A 192 1.49 22.94 6.57
CA ARG A 192 1.37 24.40 6.52
C ARG A 192 0.73 24.93 5.25
N GLU A 193 1.00 24.33 4.11
CA GLU A 193 0.75 24.95 2.80
C GLU A 193 -0.29 24.22 1.93
N ALA A 194 -0.61 22.93 2.18
CA ALA A 194 -1.69 22.26 1.47
C ALA A 194 -3.07 22.84 1.85
N ASP A 195 -3.98 22.97 0.90
CA ASP A 195 -5.37 23.38 1.18
C ASP A 195 -6.15 22.25 1.82
N VAL A 196 -5.87 21.01 1.42
CA VAL A 196 -6.30 19.79 2.11
C VAL A 196 -5.11 18.83 2.16
N ALA A 197 -4.85 18.24 3.33
CA ALA A 197 -3.83 17.25 3.53
C ALA A 197 -4.47 15.97 4.10
N ILE A 198 -4.20 14.82 3.48
CA ILE A 198 -4.90 13.56 3.73
C ILE A 198 -3.91 12.52 4.22
N TRP A 199 -4.31 11.76 5.26
CA TRP A 199 -3.65 10.55 5.76
C TRP A 199 -4.60 9.37 5.69
N PHE A 200 -4.06 8.15 5.60
CA PHE A 200 -4.85 6.93 5.47
C PHE A 200 -5.32 6.34 6.80
N THR A 201 -4.86 6.87 7.94
CA THR A 201 -5.28 6.42 9.26
C THR A 201 -5.54 7.59 10.20
N GLU A 202 -6.43 7.38 11.17
CA GLU A 202 -6.71 8.36 12.21
C GLU A 202 -5.47 8.67 13.04
N GLN A 203 -4.69 7.63 13.38
CA GLN A 203 -3.48 7.77 14.18
C GLN A 203 -2.40 8.59 13.46
N ALA A 204 -2.18 8.34 12.16
CA ALA A 204 -1.23 9.12 11.35
C ALA A 204 -1.64 10.60 11.28
N LEU A 205 -2.93 10.87 11.07
CA LEU A 205 -3.46 12.23 11.09
C LEU A 205 -3.32 12.88 12.48
N ALA A 206 -3.63 12.15 13.56
CA ALA A 206 -3.50 12.65 14.92
C ALA A 206 -2.04 13.01 15.25
N SER A 207 -1.10 12.15 14.86
CA SER A 207 0.33 12.39 15.02
C SER A 207 0.82 13.60 14.21
N ALA A 208 0.35 13.75 12.96
CA ALA A 208 0.64 14.93 12.14
C ALA A 208 0.08 16.21 12.76
N ARG A 209 -1.17 16.18 13.28
CA ARG A 209 -1.78 17.33 14.00
C ARG A 209 -1.02 17.70 15.27
N ALA A 210 -0.58 16.69 16.04
CA ALA A 210 0.21 16.92 17.27
C ALA A 210 1.55 17.62 16.96
N ARG A 211 2.22 17.21 15.89
CA ARG A 211 3.47 17.84 15.43
C ARG A 211 3.24 19.22 14.79
N HIS A 212 2.10 19.43 14.15
CA HIS A 212 1.76 20.61 13.37
C HIS A 212 0.34 21.12 13.70
N PRO A 213 0.11 21.76 14.87
CA PRO A 213 -1.23 22.20 15.29
C PRO A 213 -1.95 23.12 14.28
N GLY A 214 -1.18 23.91 13.50
CA GLY A 214 -1.72 24.76 12.44
C GLY A 214 -2.33 24.02 11.25
N LEU A 215 -2.25 22.69 11.20
CA LEU A 215 -2.94 21.86 10.20
C LEU A 215 -4.48 21.97 10.37
N GLY A 216 -4.98 21.90 11.60
CA GLY A 216 -6.39 22.08 11.94
C GLY A 216 -7.32 21.21 11.10
N GLU A 217 -8.42 21.80 10.63
CA GLU A 217 -9.45 21.14 9.83
C GLU A 217 -9.04 20.83 8.39
N ARG A 218 -7.90 21.34 7.92
CA ARG A 218 -7.36 20.99 6.62
C ARG A 218 -6.81 19.56 6.56
N GLY A 219 -6.49 19.00 7.73
CA GLY A 219 -6.13 17.58 7.86
C GLY A 219 -7.36 16.70 7.77
N LYS A 220 -7.35 15.72 6.88
CA LYS A 220 -8.43 14.76 6.66
C LYS A 220 -7.90 13.32 6.74
N MET A 221 -8.74 12.40 7.16
CA MET A 221 -8.48 10.96 7.11
C MET A 221 -9.28 10.34 5.98
N LEU A 222 -8.66 9.46 5.21
CA LEU A 222 -9.28 8.77 4.09
C LEU A 222 -8.79 7.32 4.04
N LEU A 223 -9.68 6.36 4.22
CA LEU A 223 -9.36 4.97 3.91
C LEU A 223 -9.38 4.79 2.38
N PRO A 224 -8.28 4.28 1.76
CA PRO A 224 -8.19 4.22 0.30
C PRO A 224 -9.20 3.24 -0.32
N GLY A 225 -9.52 2.16 0.39
CA GLY A 225 -10.40 1.10 -0.11
C GLY A 225 -9.88 0.46 -1.39
N ILE A 226 -10.65 -0.48 -1.90
CA ILE A 226 -10.54 -1.00 -3.27
C ILE A 226 -11.93 -1.33 -3.79
N ASP A 227 -12.10 -1.31 -5.11
CA ASP A 227 -13.35 -1.78 -5.74
C ASP A 227 -13.40 -3.32 -5.75
N PRO A 228 -14.59 -3.91 -5.95
CA PRO A 228 -14.72 -5.36 -6.07
C PRO A 228 -13.73 -5.94 -7.08
N PRO A 229 -12.88 -6.91 -6.68
CA PRO A 229 -11.88 -7.48 -7.58
C PRO A 229 -12.48 -8.47 -8.60
N PHE A 230 -13.74 -8.84 -8.42
CA PHE A 230 -14.49 -9.71 -9.31
C PHE A 230 -15.83 -9.09 -9.63
N GLU A 231 -16.33 -9.26 -10.87
CA GLU A 231 -17.71 -8.93 -11.23
C GLU A 231 -18.70 -9.82 -10.47
N THR A 232 -18.37 -11.10 -10.37
CA THR A 232 -19.09 -12.07 -9.54
C THR A 232 -18.06 -12.85 -8.71
N LEU A 233 -18.23 -12.84 -7.39
CA LEU A 233 -17.32 -13.54 -6.50
C LEU A 233 -17.41 -15.07 -6.77
N PRO A 234 -16.29 -15.75 -7.08
CA PRO A 234 -16.30 -17.19 -7.28
C PRO A 234 -16.84 -17.92 -6.05
N PRO A 235 -17.65 -19.00 -6.22
CA PRO A 235 -18.17 -19.77 -5.10
C PRO A 235 -17.00 -20.37 -4.31
N TYR A 236 -17.08 -20.30 -2.99
CA TYR A 236 -16.16 -21.02 -2.13
C TYR A 236 -16.55 -22.49 -2.06
N GLN A 237 -15.54 -23.37 -2.13
CA GLN A 237 -15.69 -24.81 -1.97
C GLN A 237 -14.66 -25.31 -0.96
N PRO A 238 -15.11 -25.88 0.18
CA PRO A 238 -14.20 -26.46 1.16
C PRO A 238 -13.47 -27.67 0.57
N GLY A 239 -12.18 -27.75 0.84
CA GLY A 239 -11.35 -28.90 0.48
C GLY A 239 -11.32 -29.99 1.53
N SER A 240 -10.45 -31.00 1.36
CA SER A 240 -10.20 -32.06 2.35
C SER A 240 -9.26 -31.60 3.48
N LYS A 241 -8.59 -30.46 3.33
CA LYS A 241 -7.71 -29.84 4.31
C LYS A 241 -8.28 -28.48 4.72
N PHE A 242 -8.03 -28.10 5.97
CA PHE A 242 -8.31 -26.77 6.48
C PHE A 242 -7.16 -25.85 6.11
N ILE A 243 -7.37 -25.00 5.13
CA ILE A 243 -6.31 -24.16 4.54
C ILE A 243 -6.34 -22.76 5.14
N VAL A 244 -5.25 -22.39 5.80
CA VAL A 244 -4.99 -21.01 6.25
C VAL A 244 -4.03 -20.36 5.27
N GLY A 245 -4.41 -19.24 4.62
CA GLY A 245 -3.62 -18.61 3.57
C GLY A 245 -3.05 -17.26 3.98
N HIS A 246 -1.73 -17.09 3.90
CA HIS A 246 -1.06 -15.80 3.98
C HIS A 246 -0.60 -15.35 2.60
N PHE A 247 -0.93 -14.09 2.23
CA PHE A 247 -0.59 -13.51 0.93
C PHE A 247 0.16 -12.19 1.12
N GLY A 248 1.45 -12.19 0.86
CA GLY A 248 2.26 -10.98 0.98
C GLY A 248 3.72 -11.26 1.29
N SER A 249 4.47 -10.18 1.52
CA SER A 249 5.87 -10.28 1.93
C SER A 249 5.95 -10.40 3.43
N LEU A 250 6.86 -11.24 3.89
CA LEU A 250 7.26 -11.36 5.29
C LEU A 250 8.50 -10.50 5.57
N SER A 251 8.73 -10.17 6.83
CA SER A 251 9.93 -9.46 7.32
C SER A 251 10.23 -9.92 8.74
N ALA A 252 11.37 -9.52 9.29
CA ALA A 252 11.76 -9.88 10.66
C ALA A 252 10.71 -9.47 11.71
N THR A 253 9.97 -8.39 11.49
CA THR A 253 8.93 -7.86 12.41
C THR A 253 7.51 -8.26 12.00
N ARG A 254 7.33 -8.78 10.80
CA ARG A 254 6.09 -9.33 10.27
C ARG A 254 6.34 -10.76 9.80
N ASN A 255 6.31 -11.69 10.72
CA ASN A 255 6.74 -13.06 10.53
C ASN A 255 5.70 -14.08 11.00
N LEU A 256 5.94 -15.35 10.71
CA LEU A 256 5.02 -16.44 11.01
C LEU A 256 5.19 -17.01 12.42
N VAL A 257 6.15 -16.55 13.21
CA VAL A 257 6.47 -17.16 14.52
C VAL A 257 5.24 -17.29 15.43
N PRO A 258 4.42 -16.25 15.67
CA PRO A 258 3.25 -16.39 16.56
C PRO A 258 2.24 -17.43 16.06
N PHE A 259 2.06 -17.57 14.75
CA PHE A 259 1.16 -18.54 14.17
C PHE A 259 1.73 -19.97 14.24
N ILE A 260 3.03 -20.17 14.02
CA ILE A 260 3.68 -21.48 14.18
C ILE A 260 3.61 -21.94 15.65
N GLU A 261 3.86 -21.05 16.58
CA GLU A 261 3.73 -21.36 18.02
C GLU A 261 2.30 -21.72 18.41
N ALA A 262 1.30 -21.07 17.81
CA ALA A 262 -0.11 -21.43 17.98
C ALA A 262 -0.37 -22.88 17.49
N LEU A 263 0.17 -23.26 16.33
CA LEU A 263 0.06 -24.64 15.82
C LEU A 263 0.82 -25.65 16.72
N GLU A 264 1.99 -25.29 17.23
CA GLU A 264 2.76 -26.14 18.18
C GLU A 264 1.95 -26.40 19.45
N ALA A 265 1.32 -25.35 20.02
CA ALA A 265 0.45 -25.49 21.19
C ALA A 265 -0.79 -26.37 20.88
N LEU A 266 -1.37 -26.26 19.68
CA LEU A 266 -2.47 -27.10 19.24
C LEU A 266 -2.02 -28.54 18.98
N GLN A 267 -0.82 -28.79 18.48
CA GLN A 267 -0.28 -30.13 18.26
C GLN A 267 -0.33 -31.00 19.54
N LEU A 268 -0.14 -30.40 20.70
CA LEU A 268 -0.14 -31.11 21.99
C LEU A 268 -1.56 -31.50 22.46
N ARG A 269 -2.58 -30.72 22.12
CA ARG A 269 -3.97 -30.92 22.64
C ARG A 269 -4.98 -31.29 21.56
N ARG A 270 -4.72 -30.93 20.33
CA ARG A 270 -5.61 -31.16 19.16
C ARG A 270 -4.77 -31.60 17.94
N PRO A 271 -4.09 -32.77 18.03
CA PRO A 271 -3.29 -33.28 16.90
C PRO A 271 -4.13 -33.54 15.65
N ASP A 272 -5.41 -33.85 15.80
CA ASP A 272 -6.38 -34.00 14.72
C ASP A 272 -6.56 -32.71 13.89
N LEU A 273 -6.66 -31.58 14.56
CA LEU A 273 -6.75 -30.26 13.94
C LEU A 273 -5.48 -29.94 13.15
N VAL A 274 -4.31 -30.12 13.77
CA VAL A 274 -3.04 -29.82 13.12
C VAL A 274 -2.78 -30.73 11.92
N ALA A 275 -3.11 -32.02 12.01
CA ALA A 275 -3.02 -32.96 10.90
C ALA A 275 -3.93 -32.60 9.72
N ALA A 276 -5.07 -31.95 9.98
CA ALA A 276 -5.99 -31.47 8.95
C ALA A 276 -5.59 -30.09 8.38
N THR A 277 -4.74 -29.30 9.07
CA THR A 277 -4.41 -27.93 8.71
C THR A 277 -3.24 -27.84 7.73
N GLU A 278 -3.33 -26.95 6.75
CA GLU A 278 -2.21 -26.48 5.93
C GLU A 278 -2.11 -24.96 5.99
N LEU A 279 -0.90 -24.44 6.24
CA LEU A 279 -0.59 -23.01 6.11
C LEU A 279 0.02 -22.76 4.72
N HIS A 280 -0.71 -22.08 3.86
CA HIS A 280 -0.23 -21.68 2.54
C HIS A 280 0.36 -20.27 2.60
N VAL A 281 1.66 -20.13 2.30
CA VAL A 281 2.38 -18.86 2.28
C VAL A 281 2.67 -18.49 0.83
N THR A 282 2.00 -17.47 0.33
CA THR A 282 2.15 -16.97 -1.05
C THR A 282 2.75 -15.57 -1.03
N GLY A 283 3.90 -15.38 -1.71
CA GLY A 283 4.58 -14.09 -1.77
C GLY A 283 6.07 -14.21 -2.06
N GLY A 284 6.86 -13.30 -1.47
CA GLY A 284 8.32 -13.35 -1.54
C GLY A 284 8.93 -14.57 -0.83
N PRO A 285 10.26 -14.62 -0.75
CA PRO A 285 10.95 -15.62 0.09
C PRO A 285 10.48 -15.49 1.55
N LEU A 286 10.54 -16.61 2.27
CA LEU A 286 10.40 -16.58 3.72
C LEU A 286 11.50 -15.67 4.31
N ASP A 287 11.12 -14.88 5.31
CA ASP A 287 12.11 -14.16 6.11
C ASP A 287 12.94 -15.14 6.97
N ALA A 288 14.11 -14.70 7.40
CA ALA A 288 15.03 -15.58 8.12
C ALA A 288 14.46 -16.09 9.46
N VAL A 289 13.63 -15.28 10.13
CA VAL A 289 13.03 -15.63 11.43
C VAL A 289 11.97 -16.71 11.25
N SER A 290 11.06 -16.52 10.27
CA SER A 290 10.05 -17.54 9.91
C SER A 290 10.69 -18.84 9.43
N ALA A 291 11.73 -18.74 8.57
CA ALA A 291 12.40 -19.91 8.03
C ALA A 291 13.04 -20.75 9.14
N ALA A 292 13.78 -20.12 10.06
CA ALA A 292 14.42 -20.81 11.20
C ALA A 292 13.39 -21.43 12.14
N LYS A 293 12.29 -20.73 12.43
CA LYS A 293 11.22 -21.27 13.28
C LYS A 293 10.55 -22.49 12.66
N ILE A 294 10.22 -22.44 11.36
CA ILE A 294 9.58 -23.54 10.63
C ILE A 294 10.51 -24.77 10.63
N GLU A 295 11.79 -24.60 10.34
CA GLU A 295 12.75 -25.70 10.26
C GLU A 295 12.85 -26.50 11.57
N GLN A 296 12.80 -25.78 12.71
CA GLN A 296 12.89 -26.37 14.05
C GLN A 296 11.56 -26.89 14.59
N SER A 297 10.45 -26.58 13.93
CA SER A 297 9.10 -26.86 14.44
C SER A 297 8.63 -28.29 14.14
N PRO A 298 7.97 -28.97 15.10
CA PRO A 298 7.31 -30.24 14.86
C PRO A 298 6.16 -30.14 13.83
N VAL A 299 5.59 -28.94 13.62
CA VAL A 299 4.48 -28.68 12.69
C VAL A 299 4.96 -28.22 11.31
N ARG A 300 6.25 -28.34 11.00
CA ARG A 300 6.84 -27.90 9.72
C ARG A 300 6.13 -28.47 8.48
N THR A 301 5.59 -29.69 8.58
CA THR A 301 4.87 -30.36 7.49
C THR A 301 3.54 -29.71 7.14
N CYS A 302 2.98 -28.87 8.03
CA CYS A 302 1.78 -28.09 7.76
C CYS A 302 2.04 -26.87 6.88
N VAL A 303 3.31 -26.43 6.72
CA VAL A 303 3.64 -25.21 6.01
C VAL A 303 3.97 -25.48 4.55
N ARG A 304 3.27 -24.79 3.65
CA ARG A 304 3.46 -24.81 2.20
C ARG A 304 3.89 -23.44 1.71
N HIS A 305 5.18 -23.23 1.44
CA HIS A 305 5.67 -22.01 0.82
C HIS A 305 5.49 -22.11 -0.70
N LEU A 306 4.53 -21.35 -1.25
CA LEU A 306 4.13 -21.40 -2.66
C LEU A 306 4.91 -20.40 -3.53
N GLY A 307 5.68 -19.51 -2.89
CA GLY A 307 6.47 -18.51 -3.59
C GLY A 307 5.64 -17.40 -4.23
N ARG A 308 6.30 -16.62 -5.09
CA ARG A 308 5.66 -15.52 -5.82
C ARG A 308 4.93 -16.05 -7.04
N ILE A 309 3.69 -15.62 -7.22
CA ILE A 309 2.88 -15.93 -8.40
C ILE A 309 3.16 -14.84 -9.45
N GLU A 310 3.57 -15.28 -10.63
CA GLU A 310 3.77 -14.44 -11.81
C GLU A 310 2.61 -14.69 -12.80
N ALA A 311 2.52 -13.85 -13.84
CA ALA A 311 1.55 -14.06 -14.91
C ALA A 311 1.78 -15.43 -15.56
N ASP A 312 0.68 -16.14 -15.83
CA ASP A 312 0.73 -17.44 -16.52
C ASP A 312 0.65 -17.22 -18.05
N PRO A 313 1.73 -17.51 -18.78
CA PRO A 313 1.73 -17.36 -20.24
C PRO A 313 0.74 -18.28 -20.97
N ALA A 314 0.39 -19.42 -20.35
CA ALA A 314 -0.48 -20.42 -20.97
C ALA A 314 -1.95 -20.02 -20.90
N THR A 315 -2.38 -19.40 -19.80
CA THR A 315 -3.77 -18.98 -19.59
C THR A 315 -3.99 -17.49 -19.85
N GLY A 316 -2.90 -16.70 -19.92
CA GLY A 316 -2.95 -15.23 -19.99
C GLY A 316 -3.38 -14.55 -18.70
N GLN A 317 -3.60 -15.29 -17.61
CA GLN A 317 -3.98 -14.73 -16.31
C GLN A 317 -2.81 -13.96 -15.71
N SER A 318 -3.11 -12.77 -15.21
CA SER A 318 -2.13 -11.98 -14.45
C SER A 318 -1.82 -12.66 -13.11
N GLY A 319 -0.64 -12.40 -12.55
CA GLY A 319 -0.30 -12.89 -11.22
C GLY A 319 -1.27 -12.38 -10.13
N ARG A 320 -1.85 -11.18 -10.31
CA ARG A 320 -2.86 -10.63 -9.40
C ARG A 320 -4.17 -11.44 -9.43
N GLU A 321 -4.69 -11.75 -10.61
CA GLU A 321 -5.91 -12.57 -10.74
C GLU A 321 -5.75 -13.92 -10.08
N GLN A 322 -4.62 -14.59 -10.32
CA GLN A 322 -4.31 -15.86 -9.68
C GLN A 322 -4.23 -15.75 -8.15
N ILE A 323 -3.63 -14.66 -7.62
CA ILE A 323 -3.56 -14.41 -6.17
C ILE A 323 -4.96 -14.22 -5.59
N LEU A 324 -5.83 -13.43 -6.23
CA LEU A 324 -7.20 -13.19 -5.78
C LEU A 324 -8.03 -14.49 -5.77
N GLN A 325 -7.90 -15.33 -6.81
CA GLN A 325 -8.54 -16.64 -6.85
C GLN A 325 -8.06 -17.55 -5.71
N ARG A 326 -6.75 -17.57 -5.42
CA ARG A 326 -6.21 -18.34 -4.29
C ARG A 326 -6.65 -17.80 -2.94
N MET A 327 -6.73 -16.47 -2.78
CA MET A 327 -7.29 -15.85 -1.56
C MET A 327 -8.74 -16.29 -1.33
N ARG A 328 -9.54 -16.36 -2.40
CA ARG A 328 -10.93 -16.82 -2.32
C ARG A 328 -11.02 -18.32 -2.00
N GLY A 329 -10.06 -19.11 -2.43
CA GLY A 329 -10.03 -20.57 -2.29
C GLY A 329 -9.54 -21.09 -0.94
N VAL A 330 -9.02 -20.25 -0.03
CA VAL A 330 -8.61 -20.68 1.31
C VAL A 330 -9.75 -20.61 2.32
N ASP A 331 -9.66 -21.39 3.41
CA ASP A 331 -10.69 -21.40 4.45
C ASP A 331 -10.60 -20.18 5.36
N VAL A 332 -9.38 -19.76 5.68
CA VAL A 332 -9.08 -18.60 6.53
C VAL A 332 -7.96 -17.77 5.91
N LEU A 333 -8.11 -16.46 5.89
CA LEU A 333 -7.08 -15.52 5.48
C LEU A 333 -6.26 -15.07 6.70
N LEU A 334 -4.95 -15.32 6.68
CA LEU A 334 -4.03 -14.91 7.75
C LEU A 334 -3.41 -13.55 7.39
N LEU A 335 -3.73 -12.54 8.18
CA LEU A 335 -3.17 -11.19 8.03
C LEU A 335 -2.17 -10.92 9.15
N LEU A 336 -0.90 -10.75 8.78
CA LEU A 336 0.16 -10.42 9.72
C LEU A 336 0.45 -8.92 9.66
N HIS A 337 0.32 -8.24 10.79
CA HIS A 337 0.74 -6.86 10.94
C HIS A 337 2.17 -6.83 11.50
N GLY A 338 3.01 -5.92 10.99
CA GLY A 338 4.37 -5.76 11.50
C GLY A 338 4.39 -5.13 12.90
N GLU A 339 5.48 -5.35 13.62
CA GLU A 339 5.68 -4.82 14.99
C GLU A 339 6.58 -3.57 15.02
N GLU A 340 6.89 -3.00 13.86
CA GLU A 340 7.62 -1.73 13.78
C GLU A 340 6.72 -0.57 14.23
N PRO A 341 7.28 0.48 14.86
CA PRO A 341 6.48 1.62 15.35
C PRO A 341 5.61 2.27 14.26
N ILE A 342 6.03 2.24 12.99
CA ILE A 342 5.23 2.79 11.89
C ILE A 342 3.92 2.02 11.70
N CYS A 343 3.85 0.75 12.09
CA CYS A 343 2.66 -0.07 11.97
C CYS A 343 1.51 0.42 12.86
N GLU A 344 1.81 1.17 13.93
CA GLU A 344 0.78 1.81 14.75
C GLU A 344 -0.07 2.79 13.94
N GLU A 345 0.49 3.38 12.89
CA GLU A 345 -0.13 4.39 12.02
C GLU A 345 -0.43 3.90 10.60
N TYR A 346 -0.31 2.60 10.36
CA TYR A 346 -0.40 2.02 9.02
C TYR A 346 -1.39 0.85 8.99
N ILE A 347 -2.20 0.78 7.92
CA ILE A 347 -3.10 -0.35 7.64
C ILE A 347 -2.63 -1.00 6.34
N PRO A 348 -2.28 -2.31 6.35
CA PRO A 348 -1.84 -3.01 5.15
C PRO A 348 -2.91 -3.00 4.06
N SER A 349 -2.54 -2.68 2.83
CA SER A 349 -3.47 -2.69 1.67
C SER A 349 -4.14 -4.04 1.46
N LYS A 350 -3.50 -5.14 1.88
CA LYS A 350 -4.07 -6.50 1.85
C LYS A 350 -5.34 -6.65 2.67
N LEU A 351 -5.54 -5.85 3.73
CA LEU A 351 -6.79 -5.88 4.47
C LEU A 351 -7.98 -5.59 3.56
N TYR A 352 -7.88 -4.59 2.70
CA TYR A 352 -8.97 -4.24 1.79
C TYR A 352 -9.26 -5.34 0.77
N GLU A 353 -8.22 -6.03 0.25
CA GLU A 353 -8.39 -7.18 -0.64
C GLU A 353 -9.04 -8.37 0.10
N TYR A 354 -8.60 -8.65 1.33
CA TYR A 354 -9.14 -9.76 2.14
C TYR A 354 -10.61 -9.57 2.47
N LEU A 355 -11.04 -8.35 2.78
CA LEU A 355 -12.45 -8.04 3.07
C LEU A 355 -13.38 -8.36 1.89
N TRP A 356 -12.89 -8.26 0.64
CA TRP A 356 -13.65 -8.64 -0.55
C TRP A 356 -13.77 -10.14 -0.75
N MET A 357 -12.89 -10.93 -0.15
CA MET A 357 -12.91 -12.39 -0.35
C MET A 357 -14.06 -13.07 0.39
N GLN A 358 -14.75 -12.38 1.30
CA GLN A 358 -15.82 -12.94 2.14
C GLN A 358 -15.39 -14.21 2.87
N ARG A 359 -14.11 -14.34 3.21
CA ARG A 359 -13.54 -15.41 4.02
C ARG A 359 -13.20 -14.89 5.41
N PRO A 360 -13.30 -15.71 6.46
CA PRO A 360 -12.82 -15.32 7.78
C PRO A 360 -11.38 -14.84 7.73
N ILE A 361 -11.11 -13.70 8.38
CA ILE A 361 -9.76 -13.17 8.52
C ILE A 361 -9.31 -13.41 9.96
N LEU A 362 -8.15 -14.04 10.13
CA LEU A 362 -7.41 -14.14 11.38
C LEU A 362 -6.21 -13.20 11.28
N ALA A 363 -6.19 -12.15 12.10
CA ALA A 363 -5.16 -11.12 12.02
C ALA A 363 -4.38 -10.97 13.32
N THR A 364 -3.06 -10.77 13.23
CA THR A 364 -2.28 -10.11 14.28
C THR A 364 -2.30 -8.61 14.04
N VAL A 365 -2.53 -7.81 15.07
CA VAL A 365 -2.64 -6.34 14.97
C VAL A 365 -1.77 -5.69 16.03
N HIS A 366 -0.69 -5.02 15.60
CA HIS A 366 0.24 -4.37 16.51
C HIS A 366 -0.19 -2.92 16.78
N ARG A 367 -0.65 -2.65 18.03
CA ARG A 367 -0.98 -1.30 18.54
C ARG A 367 -1.79 -0.40 17.59
N ASN A 368 -2.63 -1.00 16.74
CA ASN A 368 -3.46 -0.28 15.78
C ASN A 368 -4.94 -0.51 16.07
N PRO A 369 -5.57 0.33 16.93
CA PRO A 369 -6.96 0.15 17.32
C PRO A 369 -7.94 0.34 16.16
N GLN A 370 -7.63 1.21 15.19
CA GLN A 370 -8.46 1.42 14.01
C GLN A 370 -8.56 0.15 13.16
N MET A 371 -7.42 -0.48 12.86
CA MET A 371 -7.40 -1.75 12.11
C MET A 371 -8.11 -2.87 12.88
N ALA A 372 -7.93 -2.95 14.20
CA ALA A 372 -8.62 -3.94 15.03
C ALA A 372 -10.14 -3.73 15.03
N ALA A 373 -10.60 -2.47 15.09
CA ALA A 373 -12.02 -2.12 15.02
C ALA A 373 -12.62 -2.46 13.64
N MET A 374 -11.93 -2.16 12.55
CA MET A 374 -12.34 -2.53 11.20
C MET A 374 -12.55 -4.04 11.06
N LEU A 375 -11.58 -4.84 11.50
CA LEU A 375 -11.68 -6.30 11.46
C LEU A 375 -12.86 -6.83 12.28
N ARG A 376 -12.99 -6.38 13.52
CA ARG A 376 -14.07 -6.84 14.42
C ARG A 376 -15.46 -6.37 13.97
N GLY A 377 -15.55 -5.16 13.40
CA GLY A 377 -16.79 -4.62 12.86
C GLY A 377 -17.36 -5.47 11.71
N GLU A 378 -16.46 -6.09 10.93
CA GLU A 378 -16.82 -7.02 9.84
C GLU A 378 -16.86 -8.50 10.30
N GLY A 379 -16.85 -8.77 11.61
CA GLY A 379 -16.98 -10.14 12.16
C GLY A 379 -15.70 -10.99 12.09
N HIS A 380 -14.54 -10.36 11.88
CA HIS A 380 -13.23 -11.04 11.80
C HIS A 380 -12.51 -11.05 13.15
N VAL A 381 -11.44 -11.87 13.25
CA VAL A 381 -10.65 -12.00 14.48
C VAL A 381 -9.39 -11.15 14.39
N ALA A 382 -9.24 -10.23 15.35
CA ALA A 382 -8.05 -9.40 15.52
C ALA A 382 -7.40 -9.70 16.88
N VAL A 383 -6.28 -10.41 16.84
CA VAL A 383 -5.40 -10.69 17.98
C VAL A 383 -4.44 -9.50 18.11
N GLN A 384 -4.50 -8.81 19.24
CA GLN A 384 -3.62 -7.65 19.46
C GLN A 384 -2.23 -8.10 19.92
N THR A 385 -1.20 -7.40 19.44
CA THR A 385 0.20 -7.57 19.86
C THR A 385 0.77 -6.26 20.39
N GLY A 386 1.80 -6.36 21.24
CA GLY A 386 2.53 -5.19 21.75
C GLY A 386 1.78 -4.36 22.79
N GLY A 387 0.73 -4.88 23.41
CA GLY A 387 0.06 -4.27 24.55
C GLY A 387 0.94 -4.24 25.81
N SER A 388 0.81 -3.19 26.63
CA SER A 388 1.48 -3.13 27.93
C SER A 388 1.01 -4.30 28.81
N GLY A 389 1.97 -5.15 29.23
CA GLY A 389 1.69 -6.32 30.07
C GLY A 389 1.36 -7.62 29.31
N GLN A 390 1.36 -7.63 27.97
CA GLN A 390 1.31 -8.87 27.20
C GLN A 390 2.66 -9.58 27.21
N ASP A 391 2.66 -10.86 27.62
CA ASP A 391 3.82 -11.72 27.44
C ASP A 391 3.92 -12.17 25.96
N ALA A 392 5.12 -12.58 25.53
CA ALA A 392 5.38 -12.99 24.15
C ALA A 392 4.48 -14.15 23.68
N GLY A 393 3.98 -14.99 24.59
CA GLY A 393 3.11 -16.14 24.27
C GLY A 393 1.62 -15.82 24.25
N THR A 394 1.18 -14.61 24.61
CA THR A 394 -0.24 -14.28 24.65
C THR A 394 -0.85 -14.29 23.26
N ALA A 395 -0.21 -13.68 22.28
CA ALA A 395 -0.69 -13.66 20.90
C ALA A 395 -0.80 -15.08 20.31
N SER A 396 0.17 -15.94 20.56
CA SER A 396 0.16 -17.33 20.09
C SER A 396 -0.98 -18.14 20.73
N ARG A 397 -1.29 -17.91 22.02
CA ARG A 397 -2.43 -18.54 22.71
C ARG A 397 -3.76 -18.07 22.13
N GLU A 398 -3.95 -16.78 21.91
CA GLU A 398 -5.18 -16.21 21.31
C GLU A 398 -5.36 -16.69 19.88
N LEU A 399 -4.28 -16.75 19.09
CA LEU A 399 -4.32 -17.32 17.74
C LEU A 399 -4.73 -18.79 17.75
N ALA A 400 -4.20 -19.59 18.69
CA ALA A 400 -4.53 -20.99 18.82
C ALA A 400 -6.03 -21.20 19.16
N LEU A 401 -6.58 -20.40 20.08
CA LEU A 401 -8.01 -20.46 20.42
C LEU A 401 -8.90 -20.06 19.24
N ALA A 402 -8.54 -18.98 18.54
CA ALA A 402 -9.29 -18.53 17.36
C ALA A 402 -9.25 -19.57 16.23
N LEU A 403 -8.07 -20.17 15.98
CA LEU A 403 -7.90 -21.20 14.97
C LEU A 403 -8.74 -22.45 15.29
N GLU A 404 -8.76 -22.86 16.55
CA GLU A 404 -9.59 -23.99 16.99
C GLU A 404 -11.09 -23.72 16.77
N GLN A 405 -11.59 -22.53 17.09
CA GLN A 405 -12.98 -22.16 16.84
C GLN A 405 -13.32 -22.12 15.35
N MET A 406 -12.39 -21.60 14.51
CA MET A 406 -12.57 -21.58 13.06
C MET A 406 -12.58 -22.99 12.47
N TYR A 407 -11.71 -23.88 12.95
CA TYR A 407 -11.66 -25.27 12.54
C TYR A 407 -12.94 -26.04 12.86
N GLU A 408 -13.52 -25.86 14.08
CA GLU A 408 -14.78 -26.50 14.43
C GLU A 408 -15.94 -26.03 13.54
N ARG A 409 -15.98 -24.75 13.20
CA ARG A 409 -16.97 -24.23 12.24
C ARG A 409 -16.76 -24.79 10.83
N TRP A 410 -15.51 -24.95 10.42
CA TRP A 410 -15.19 -25.51 9.10
C TRP A 410 -15.63 -26.97 8.97
N ARG A 411 -15.50 -27.76 10.04
CA ARG A 411 -15.92 -29.18 10.05
C ARG A 411 -17.43 -29.36 9.93
N SER A 412 -18.24 -28.49 10.52
CA SER A 412 -19.70 -28.64 10.52
C SER A 412 -20.36 -27.33 11.00
N PRO A 413 -21.13 -26.65 10.22
CA PRO A 413 -21.61 -26.83 8.84
C PRO A 413 -20.69 -26.24 7.75
N GLY A 414 -19.45 -25.98 8.04
CA GLY A 414 -18.48 -25.25 7.22
C GLY A 414 -18.38 -23.79 7.64
N LEU A 415 -17.38 -23.07 7.09
CA LEU A 415 -17.21 -21.63 7.28
C LEU A 415 -18.06 -20.91 6.23
N PRO A 416 -19.15 -20.24 6.61
CA PRO A 416 -19.95 -19.50 5.66
C PRO A 416 -19.16 -18.32 5.09
N ASP A 417 -19.56 -17.85 3.93
CA ASP A 417 -19.16 -16.55 3.46
C ASP A 417 -19.69 -15.49 4.44
N SER A 418 -18.93 -14.40 4.64
CA SER A 418 -19.36 -13.32 5.54
C SER A 418 -20.66 -12.65 5.08
N GLY A 419 -21.03 -12.84 3.80
CA GLY A 419 -22.24 -12.27 3.21
C GLY A 419 -22.21 -10.75 3.04
N HIS A 420 -21.16 -10.09 3.55
CA HIS A 420 -21.02 -8.64 3.50
C HIS A 420 -20.03 -8.21 2.42
N SER A 421 -20.42 -7.21 1.65
CA SER A 421 -19.49 -6.50 0.77
C SER A 421 -18.64 -5.54 1.62
N SER A 422 -17.36 -5.41 1.29
CA SER A 422 -16.49 -4.45 1.97
C SER A 422 -17.06 -3.02 1.85
N PRO A 423 -17.22 -2.28 2.96
CA PRO A 423 -17.66 -0.88 2.92
C PRO A 423 -16.53 0.05 2.41
N TYR A 424 -15.31 -0.45 2.33
CA TYR A 424 -14.13 0.34 1.98
C TYR A 424 -13.85 0.24 0.47
N THR A 425 -14.52 1.10 -0.32
CA THR A 425 -14.41 1.12 -1.77
C THR A 425 -13.62 2.33 -2.27
N THR A 426 -12.94 2.19 -3.40
CA THR A 426 -12.31 3.32 -4.09
C THR A 426 -13.34 4.38 -4.48
N GLN A 427 -14.55 3.96 -4.86
CA GLN A 427 -15.65 4.87 -5.15
C GLN A 427 -15.99 5.77 -3.96
N ALA A 428 -16.12 5.20 -2.76
CA ALA A 428 -16.36 5.98 -1.53
C ALA A 428 -15.21 6.94 -1.24
N ALA A 429 -13.96 6.47 -1.39
CA ALA A 429 -12.77 7.32 -1.22
C ALA A 429 -12.76 8.50 -2.19
N VAL A 430 -13.11 8.28 -3.46
CA VAL A 430 -13.22 9.36 -4.46
C VAL A 430 -14.36 10.32 -4.11
N GLY A 431 -15.49 9.82 -3.60
CA GLY A 431 -16.58 10.68 -3.10
C GLY A 431 -16.08 11.69 -2.07
N CYS A 432 -15.35 11.22 -1.04
CA CYS A 432 -14.74 12.11 -0.04
C CYS A 432 -13.74 13.10 -0.66
N LEU A 433 -12.92 12.68 -1.61
CA LEU A 433 -11.98 13.58 -2.30
C LEU A 433 -12.72 14.70 -3.04
N LEU A 434 -13.81 14.38 -3.73
CA LEU A 434 -14.64 15.36 -4.46
C LEU A 434 -15.31 16.34 -3.50
N ASP A 435 -15.82 15.85 -2.37
CA ASP A 435 -16.42 16.70 -1.33
C ASP A 435 -15.43 17.73 -0.79
N TRP A 436 -14.17 17.33 -0.57
CA TRP A 436 -13.14 18.24 -0.08
C TRP A 436 -12.56 19.15 -1.18
N ALA A 437 -12.52 18.70 -2.44
CA ALA A 437 -12.03 19.48 -3.56
C ALA A 437 -13.02 20.55 -4.03
N THR A 438 -14.33 20.26 -4.02
CA THR A 438 -15.38 21.12 -4.53
C THR A 438 -15.34 22.55 -3.95
N PRO A 439 -15.20 22.75 -2.62
CA PRO A 439 -15.11 24.12 -2.05
C PRO A 439 -13.85 24.87 -2.46
N LEU A 440 -12.76 24.16 -2.79
CA LEU A 440 -11.50 24.77 -3.20
C LEU A 440 -11.56 25.31 -4.62
N VAL A 441 -12.26 24.58 -5.52
CA VAL A 441 -12.36 24.91 -6.95
C VAL A 441 -13.42 26.00 -7.21
N ARG A 442 -14.47 26.06 -6.40
CA ARG A 442 -15.57 27.03 -6.55
C ARG A 442 -15.30 28.41 -5.94
N ARG A 443 -14.11 28.69 -5.39
CA ARG A 443 -13.79 30.02 -4.89
C ARG A 443 -13.72 30.98 -6.08
N PRO A 444 -14.57 32.04 -6.13
CA PRO A 444 -14.38 33.10 -7.10
C PRO A 444 -12.99 33.73 -6.89
N ALA A 445 -12.31 34.04 -7.98
CA ALA A 445 -11.01 34.69 -8.00
C ALA A 445 -11.07 36.07 -7.33
#